data_db8eae1c61c38301900a5d4cfdf59dd3
#
_entry.id   db8eae1c61c38301900a5d4cfdf59dd3
#
_cell.length_a   1.000
_cell.length_b   1.000
_cell.length_c   1.000
_cell.angle_alpha   90.00
_cell.angle_beta   90.00
_cell.angle_gamma   90.00
#
_symmetry.space_group_name_H-M   'P 1'
#
loop_
_entity.id
_entity.type
_entity.pdbx_description
1 polymer ?
#
loop_
_entity_poly.entity_id
_entity_poly.type
_entity_poly.pdbx_seq_one_letter_code
_entity_poly.pdbx_strand_id
1 'polypeptide(L)'
;MTFSLAVPPLFAALAPARRILIAGAGGGFDVYAGLPLALALRANGAEVHLASLSFSQLELIDQESWADRDVAAITPDTASPDWYFPERTLARWLAAHDMPSTVYAFPPLGVRTLRAAYQTLIERLDIDAVVLVDGGTDILMRGDENALGTPVEDITSIAAVTALDVPIKLVTCLGFGIDAYHGVNHVQVLENIAALDRDGGYLGALSIPGSSREAVLYREAVADAQAATPERPSIVNGQIAAAVGGAFGDVQFTRRTSGSTLFVNPLMAIYFTVDLDTLAARCLYLDRLENTISRRQVISRIEAFRNEIATTRVPRVYPH
;
A
#
# COMPACT_ATOMS: atom_id res chain seq x y z
N MET A 1 -11.95 -9.12 -19.41
CA MET A 1 -10.77 -9.11 -20.33
C MET A 1 -10.16 -10.51 -20.36
N THR A 2 -9.61 -10.94 -21.49
CA THR A 2 -8.84 -12.20 -21.54
C THR A 2 -7.37 -11.83 -21.45
N PHE A 3 -6.71 -12.24 -20.38
CA PHE A 3 -5.29 -12.00 -20.17
C PHE A 3 -4.44 -13.09 -20.84
N SER A 4 -3.18 -12.76 -21.17
CA SER A 4 -2.19 -13.67 -21.73
C SER A 4 -1.02 -13.81 -20.74
N LEU A 5 -0.44 -15.00 -20.65
CA LEU A 5 0.79 -15.21 -19.89
C LEU A 5 1.98 -14.39 -20.42
N ALA A 6 1.92 -13.92 -21.66
CA ALA A 6 2.97 -13.11 -22.27
C ALA A 6 3.01 -11.66 -21.75
N VAL A 7 1.90 -11.17 -21.19
CA VAL A 7 1.79 -9.82 -20.63
C VAL A 7 1.21 -9.92 -19.24
N PRO A 8 1.91 -9.46 -18.19
CA PRO A 8 1.38 -9.47 -16.84
C PRO A 8 0.04 -8.74 -16.77
N PRO A 9 -1.01 -9.34 -16.17
CA PRO A 9 -2.36 -8.78 -16.18
C PRO A 9 -2.45 -7.38 -15.57
N LEU A 10 -1.63 -7.06 -14.57
CA LEU A 10 -1.51 -5.71 -14.01
C LEU A 10 -1.19 -4.66 -15.11
N PHE A 11 -0.16 -4.91 -15.91
CA PHE A 11 0.20 -3.98 -16.99
C PHE A 11 -0.83 -3.95 -18.11
N ALA A 12 -1.47 -5.10 -18.41
CA ALA A 12 -2.56 -5.16 -19.38
C ALA A 12 -3.78 -4.33 -18.92
N ALA A 13 -4.13 -4.39 -17.64
CA ALA A 13 -5.22 -3.61 -17.06
C ALA A 13 -4.91 -2.10 -17.06
N LEU A 14 -3.67 -1.71 -16.82
CA LEU A 14 -3.24 -0.32 -16.81
C LEU A 14 -2.89 0.26 -18.19
N ALA A 15 -2.80 -0.57 -19.23
CA ALA A 15 -2.41 -0.12 -20.57
C ALA A 15 -3.28 1.00 -21.17
N PRO A 16 -4.60 1.10 -20.89
CA PRO A 16 -5.44 2.22 -21.34
C PRO A 16 -5.19 3.51 -20.58
N ALA A 17 -4.63 3.43 -19.35
CA ALA A 17 -4.44 4.58 -18.48
C ALA A 17 -3.24 5.41 -18.91
N ARG A 18 -3.39 6.73 -18.83
CA ARG A 18 -2.33 7.70 -19.10
C ARG A 18 -1.79 8.33 -17.84
N ARG A 19 -2.68 8.64 -16.88
CA ARG A 19 -2.34 9.27 -15.59
C ARG A 19 -2.76 8.35 -14.46
N ILE A 20 -1.76 7.80 -13.81
CA ILE A 20 -1.93 6.76 -12.80
C ILE A 20 -1.54 7.31 -11.45
N LEU A 21 -2.44 7.18 -10.47
CA LEU A 21 -2.15 7.44 -9.08
C LEU A 21 -1.77 6.12 -8.38
N ILE A 22 -0.55 6.02 -7.89
CA ILE A 22 -0.11 4.94 -7.00
C ILE A 22 -0.14 5.48 -5.57
N ALA A 23 -0.98 4.89 -4.72
CA ALA A 23 -1.20 5.37 -3.37
C ALA A 23 -0.93 4.28 -2.33
N GLY A 24 -0.03 4.54 -1.39
CA GLY A 24 0.19 3.70 -0.22
C GLY A 24 -1.07 3.65 0.65
N ALA A 25 -1.62 2.47 0.86
CA ALA A 25 -2.93 2.25 1.49
C ALA A 25 -2.84 2.20 3.02
N GLY A 26 -1.87 1.46 3.57
CA GLY A 26 -1.69 1.25 5.01
C GLY A 26 -0.97 2.39 5.72
N GLY A 27 -0.44 3.33 4.99
CA GLY A 27 0.15 4.54 5.52
C GLY A 27 1.67 4.49 5.76
N GLY A 28 2.23 5.63 6.15
CA GLY A 28 3.65 5.75 6.44
C GLY A 28 4.53 5.45 5.22
N PHE A 29 5.26 4.35 5.25
CA PHE A 29 6.19 3.97 4.19
C PHE A 29 5.57 3.15 3.04
N ASP A 30 4.26 2.91 3.00
CA ASP A 30 3.67 2.04 1.97
C ASP A 30 3.82 2.58 0.55
N VAL A 31 3.90 3.89 0.39
CA VAL A 31 4.19 4.49 -0.91
C VAL A 31 5.51 3.97 -1.52
N TYR A 32 6.49 3.56 -0.69
CA TYR A 32 7.73 2.94 -1.16
C TYR A 32 7.49 1.55 -1.76
N ALA A 33 6.54 0.79 -1.21
CA ALA A 33 6.16 -0.49 -1.77
C ALA A 33 5.60 -0.35 -3.21
N GLY A 34 5.03 0.80 -3.54
CA GLY A 34 4.60 1.16 -4.90
C GLY A 34 5.70 1.63 -5.84
N LEU A 35 6.90 1.94 -5.33
CA LEU A 35 7.95 2.57 -6.13
C LEU A 35 8.43 1.71 -7.31
N PRO A 36 8.68 0.38 -7.18
CA PRO A 36 9.05 -0.45 -8.33
C PRO A 36 8.02 -0.38 -9.46
N LEU A 37 6.74 -0.44 -9.12
CA LEU A 37 5.65 -0.34 -10.08
C LEU A 37 5.61 1.05 -10.74
N ALA A 38 5.76 2.12 -9.96
CA ALA A 38 5.82 3.49 -10.47
C ALA A 38 6.96 3.69 -11.47
N LEU A 39 8.14 3.15 -11.16
CA LEU A 39 9.31 3.21 -12.04
C LEU A 39 9.06 2.46 -13.35
N ALA A 40 8.49 1.26 -13.29
CA ALA A 40 8.17 0.47 -14.47
C ALA A 40 7.12 1.15 -15.37
N LEU A 41 6.06 1.71 -14.77
CA LEU A 41 5.01 2.42 -15.52
C LEU A 41 5.53 3.70 -16.17
N ARG A 42 6.35 4.48 -15.46
CA ARG A 42 7.02 5.69 -16.01
C ARG A 42 7.94 5.33 -17.18
N ALA A 43 8.69 4.23 -17.07
CA ALA A 43 9.53 3.74 -18.16
C ALA A 43 8.73 3.34 -19.41
N ASN A 44 7.48 2.94 -19.23
CA ASN A 44 6.53 2.63 -20.31
C ASN A 44 5.74 3.87 -20.80
N GLY A 45 6.07 5.07 -20.32
CA GLY A 45 5.51 6.33 -20.80
C GLY A 45 4.24 6.81 -20.09
N ALA A 46 3.81 6.16 -19.01
CA ALA A 46 2.70 6.65 -18.21
C ALA A 46 3.13 7.84 -17.32
N GLU A 47 2.26 8.80 -17.13
CA GLU A 47 2.38 9.82 -16.09
C GLU A 47 1.95 9.20 -14.76
N VAL A 48 2.87 9.09 -13.80
CA VAL A 48 2.60 8.44 -12.52
C VAL A 48 2.78 9.43 -11.38
N HIS A 49 1.72 9.60 -10.61
CA HIS A 49 1.69 10.36 -9.37
C HIS A 49 1.75 9.42 -8.17
N LEU A 50 2.37 9.88 -7.09
CA LEU A 50 2.50 9.12 -5.85
C LEU A 50 1.70 9.78 -4.75
N ALA A 51 0.99 8.99 -3.96
CA ALA A 51 0.29 9.44 -2.77
C ALA A 51 0.51 8.48 -1.58
N SER A 52 0.27 8.95 -0.38
CA SER A 52 0.37 8.17 0.84
C SER A 52 -0.67 8.62 1.86
N LEU A 53 -1.28 7.69 2.56
CA LEU A 53 -1.86 8.02 3.85
C LEU A 53 -0.69 8.24 4.82
N SER A 54 -0.60 9.40 5.44
CA SER A 54 0.62 9.83 6.14
C SER A 54 0.49 9.69 7.65
N PHE A 55 1.56 9.24 8.29
CA PHE A 55 1.73 9.32 9.75
C PHE A 55 2.66 10.46 10.18
N SER A 56 3.08 11.29 9.23
CA SER A 56 3.84 12.50 9.52
C SER A 56 2.93 13.56 10.14
N GLN A 57 3.52 14.50 10.87
CA GLN A 57 2.80 15.61 11.49
C GLN A 57 2.49 16.68 10.44
N LEU A 58 1.53 16.38 9.54
CA LEU A 58 1.17 17.27 8.43
C LEU A 58 0.64 18.64 8.91
N GLU A 59 0.12 18.72 10.15
CA GLU A 59 -0.31 19.98 10.75
C GLU A 59 0.85 20.96 11.03
N LEU A 60 2.10 20.50 10.93
CA LEU A 60 3.30 21.31 11.16
C LEU A 60 3.97 21.80 9.86
N ILE A 61 3.44 21.44 8.68
CA ILE A 61 3.96 21.95 7.40
C ILE A 61 3.34 23.31 7.06
N ASP A 62 4.05 24.07 6.20
CA ASP A 62 3.59 25.36 5.75
C ASP A 62 2.27 25.22 4.94
N GLN A 63 1.42 26.24 5.02
CA GLN A 63 0.13 26.28 4.33
C GLN A 63 0.29 26.17 2.80
N GLU A 64 1.36 26.65 2.25
CA GLU A 64 1.68 26.59 0.81
C GLU A 64 1.89 25.15 0.31
N SER A 65 2.25 24.23 1.21
CA SER A 65 2.37 22.80 0.92
C SER A 65 1.03 22.07 0.83
N TRP A 66 -0.08 22.72 1.20
CA TRP A 66 -1.40 22.14 1.08
C TRP A 66 -2.01 22.42 -0.29
N ALA A 67 -2.22 21.36 -1.07
CA ALA A 67 -2.89 21.43 -2.36
C ALA A 67 -4.41 21.64 -2.21
N ASP A 68 -4.98 21.14 -1.12
CA ASP A 68 -6.35 21.35 -0.67
C ASP A 68 -6.43 21.05 0.83
N ARG A 69 -7.62 21.18 1.44
CA ARG A 69 -7.88 21.03 2.87
C ARG A 69 -7.27 19.77 3.50
N ASP A 70 -7.41 18.61 2.83
CA ASP A 70 -6.97 17.30 3.32
C ASP A 70 -5.97 16.64 2.36
N VAL A 71 -5.30 17.42 1.50
CA VAL A 71 -4.31 16.97 0.52
C VAL A 71 -3.07 17.84 0.59
N ALA A 72 -1.99 17.32 1.11
CA ALA A 72 -0.69 17.99 1.10
C ALA A 72 0.12 17.55 -0.14
N ALA A 73 0.81 18.50 -0.79
CA ALA A 73 1.74 18.26 -1.90
C ALA A 73 3.17 18.36 -1.37
N ILE A 74 3.73 17.23 -0.98
CA ILE A 74 5.05 17.17 -0.37
C ILE A 74 6.13 17.19 -1.44
N THR A 75 7.01 18.18 -1.35
CA THR A 75 8.16 18.37 -2.24
C THR A 75 9.48 18.17 -1.48
N PRO A 76 10.63 18.10 -2.14
CA PRO A 76 11.93 18.04 -1.48
C PRO A 76 12.17 19.15 -0.46
N ASP A 77 11.60 20.34 -0.72
CA ASP A 77 11.81 21.57 0.07
C ASP A 77 10.71 21.81 1.11
N THR A 78 9.70 20.95 1.21
CA THR A 78 8.62 21.08 2.21
C THR A 78 9.23 21.19 3.61
N ALA A 79 9.04 22.33 4.27
CA ALA A 79 9.52 22.55 5.62
C ALA A 79 8.68 21.79 6.63
N SER A 80 9.33 21.12 7.58
CA SER A 80 8.69 20.49 8.75
C SER A 80 9.75 20.21 9.81
N PRO A 81 9.44 20.43 11.09
CA PRO A 81 10.30 20.02 12.19
C PRO A 81 10.28 18.49 12.41
N ASP A 82 9.32 17.78 11.83
CA ASP A 82 9.20 16.33 11.97
C ASP A 82 10.36 15.63 11.25
N TRP A 83 11.09 14.81 12.03
CA TRP A 83 12.16 13.96 11.53
C TRP A 83 11.63 12.68 10.87
N TYR A 84 10.42 12.24 11.21
CA TYR A 84 9.72 11.15 10.58
C TYR A 84 8.84 11.68 9.46
N PHE A 85 9.36 11.69 8.22
CA PHE A 85 8.63 12.21 7.08
C PHE A 85 8.92 11.38 5.81
N PRO A 86 8.33 10.18 5.70
CA PRO A 86 8.54 9.27 4.57
C PRO A 86 8.34 9.93 3.21
N GLU A 87 7.27 10.71 3.06
CA GLU A 87 6.90 11.36 1.80
C GLU A 87 7.95 12.38 1.37
N ARG A 88 8.47 13.19 2.29
CA ARG A 88 9.54 14.16 1.99
C ARG A 88 10.85 13.46 1.67
N THR A 89 11.17 12.40 2.39
CA THR A 89 12.37 11.60 2.10
C THR A 89 12.29 11.01 0.71
N LEU A 90 11.13 10.45 0.32
CA LEU A 90 10.92 9.94 -1.04
C LEU A 90 10.99 11.06 -2.09
N ALA A 91 10.39 12.23 -1.81
CA ALA A 91 10.44 13.38 -2.71
C ALA A 91 11.89 13.82 -2.99
N ARG A 92 12.73 13.87 -1.96
CA ARG A 92 14.16 14.19 -2.09
C ARG A 92 14.91 13.14 -2.90
N TRP A 93 14.66 11.87 -2.64
CA TRP A 93 15.27 10.77 -3.39
C TRP A 93 14.86 10.84 -4.88
N LEU A 94 13.58 11.05 -5.18
CA LEU A 94 13.08 11.21 -6.54
C LEU A 94 13.73 12.40 -7.27
N ALA A 95 13.86 13.55 -6.60
CA ALA A 95 14.51 14.72 -7.17
C ALA A 95 16.00 14.47 -7.47
N ALA A 96 16.69 13.76 -6.60
CA ALA A 96 18.10 13.38 -6.81
C ALA A 96 18.30 12.44 -8.02
N HIS A 97 17.21 11.82 -8.50
CA HIS A 97 17.20 10.95 -9.68
C HIS A 97 16.51 11.58 -10.90
N ASP A 98 16.34 12.91 -10.92
CA ASP A 98 15.69 13.65 -12.00
C ASP A 98 14.26 13.15 -12.33
N MET A 99 13.51 12.71 -11.31
CA MET A 99 12.13 12.23 -11.44
C MET A 99 11.13 13.25 -10.90
N PRO A 100 9.84 13.19 -11.36
CA PRO A 100 8.77 13.93 -10.71
C PRO A 100 8.73 13.65 -9.21
N SER A 101 8.95 14.68 -8.40
CA SER A 101 9.31 14.54 -6.99
C SER A 101 8.24 15.01 -6.00
N THR A 102 7.03 15.31 -6.48
CA THR A 102 5.89 15.56 -5.59
C THR A 102 5.29 14.25 -5.12
N VAL A 103 5.15 14.09 -3.80
CA VAL A 103 4.41 13.00 -3.17
C VAL A 103 3.23 13.60 -2.43
N TYR A 104 2.01 13.23 -2.82
CA TYR A 104 0.82 13.70 -2.13
C TYR A 104 0.63 12.96 -0.82
N ALA A 105 0.12 13.65 0.20
CA ALA A 105 -0.09 13.06 1.51
C ALA A 105 -1.49 13.40 2.04
N PHE A 106 -2.16 12.39 2.57
CA PHE A 106 -3.45 12.52 3.26
C PHE A 106 -3.24 12.33 4.75
N PRO A 107 -3.81 13.17 5.62
CA PRO A 107 -3.80 12.92 7.05
C PRO A 107 -4.64 11.67 7.39
N PRO A 108 -4.54 11.12 8.62
CA PRO A 108 -5.34 9.96 9.04
C PRO A 108 -6.82 10.33 9.19
N LEU A 109 -7.59 10.09 8.14
CA LEU A 109 -9.01 10.45 7.98
C LEU A 109 -9.94 9.25 8.19
N GLY A 110 -11.25 9.50 8.17
CA GLY A 110 -12.26 8.47 7.94
C GLY A 110 -12.61 8.34 6.46
N VAL A 111 -13.41 7.35 6.12
CA VAL A 111 -13.73 7.00 4.72
C VAL A 111 -14.30 8.18 3.93
N ARG A 112 -15.31 8.88 4.49
CA ARG A 112 -15.96 9.98 3.78
C ARG A 112 -15.02 11.15 3.48
N THR A 113 -14.16 11.50 4.44
CA THR A 113 -13.20 12.60 4.30
C THR A 113 -12.03 12.21 3.40
N LEU A 114 -11.53 10.98 3.52
CA LEU A 114 -10.48 10.48 2.63
C LEU A 114 -10.95 10.36 1.18
N ARG A 115 -12.19 9.91 0.97
CA ARG A 115 -12.81 9.89 -0.38
C ARG A 115 -12.84 11.26 -1.02
N ALA A 116 -13.25 12.29 -0.27
CA ALA A 116 -13.26 13.68 -0.77
C ALA A 116 -11.84 14.14 -1.14
N ALA A 117 -10.83 13.79 -0.34
CA ALA A 117 -9.44 14.11 -0.62
C ALA A 117 -8.93 13.40 -1.89
N TYR A 118 -9.24 12.13 -2.07
CA TYR A 118 -8.93 11.40 -3.32
C TYR A 118 -9.65 12.02 -4.52
N GLN A 119 -10.95 12.35 -4.40
CA GLN A 119 -11.71 12.99 -5.48
C GLN A 119 -11.06 14.31 -5.93
N THR A 120 -10.70 15.17 -4.98
CA THR A 120 -9.96 16.42 -5.26
C THR A 120 -8.66 16.15 -6.02
N LEU A 121 -7.89 15.15 -5.59
CA LEU A 121 -6.61 14.84 -6.24
C LEU A 121 -6.81 14.26 -7.64
N ILE A 122 -7.80 13.40 -7.83
CA ILE A 122 -8.17 12.80 -9.13
C ILE A 122 -8.57 13.90 -10.13
N GLU A 123 -9.45 14.81 -9.73
CA GLU A 123 -9.89 15.92 -10.57
C GLU A 123 -8.74 16.87 -10.91
N ARG A 124 -7.91 17.20 -9.92
CA ARG A 124 -6.76 18.11 -10.11
C ARG A 124 -5.70 17.57 -11.06
N LEU A 125 -5.46 16.27 -11.03
CA LEU A 125 -4.42 15.59 -11.82
C LEU A 125 -4.99 14.86 -13.03
N ASP A 126 -6.32 14.90 -13.23
CA ASP A 126 -7.01 14.19 -14.31
C ASP A 126 -6.65 12.68 -14.34
N ILE A 127 -6.71 12.03 -13.16
CA ILE A 127 -6.31 10.63 -12.95
C ILE A 127 -7.35 9.69 -13.58
N ASP A 128 -6.88 8.73 -14.37
CA ASP A 128 -7.70 7.71 -15.02
C ASP A 128 -7.50 6.29 -14.48
N ALA A 129 -6.53 6.10 -13.58
CA ALA A 129 -6.35 4.86 -12.84
C ALA A 129 -5.81 5.11 -11.42
N VAL A 130 -6.36 4.38 -10.43
CA VAL A 130 -5.84 4.35 -9.06
C VAL A 130 -5.36 2.95 -8.73
N VAL A 131 -4.13 2.84 -8.24
CA VAL A 131 -3.54 1.60 -7.71
C VAL A 131 -3.22 1.84 -6.24
N LEU A 132 -4.00 1.22 -5.35
CA LEU A 132 -3.66 1.15 -3.94
C LEU A 132 -2.53 0.13 -3.75
N VAL A 133 -1.55 0.48 -2.95
CA VAL A 133 -0.41 -0.41 -2.66
C VAL A 133 -0.27 -0.60 -1.16
N ASP A 134 -0.15 -1.86 -0.75
CA ASP A 134 0.14 -2.23 0.62
C ASP A 134 1.49 -2.95 0.72
N GLY A 135 2.29 -2.58 1.72
CA GLY A 135 3.54 -3.24 2.09
C GLY A 135 3.35 -4.50 2.95
N GLY A 136 2.17 -5.06 2.94
CA GLY A 136 1.78 -6.30 3.60
C GLY A 136 0.83 -7.08 2.73
N THR A 137 0.14 -8.06 3.30
CA THR A 137 -0.94 -8.81 2.65
C THR A 137 -2.23 -8.82 3.47
N ASP A 138 -2.24 -8.08 4.57
CA ASP A 138 -3.41 -7.94 5.46
C ASP A 138 -4.51 -7.08 4.81
N ILE A 139 -4.18 -6.23 3.83
CA ILE A 139 -5.16 -5.55 2.97
C ILE A 139 -6.13 -6.53 2.26
N LEU A 140 -5.75 -7.79 2.08
CA LEU A 140 -6.58 -8.83 1.47
C LEU A 140 -7.54 -9.51 2.46
N MET A 141 -7.50 -9.14 3.76
CA MET A 141 -8.34 -9.76 4.78
C MET A 141 -9.81 -9.36 4.60
N ARG A 142 -10.67 -10.38 4.73
CA ARG A 142 -12.11 -10.25 4.54
C ARG A 142 -12.86 -9.75 5.76
N GLY A 143 -12.35 -10.06 6.96
CA GLY A 143 -12.96 -9.69 8.24
C GLY A 143 -13.31 -10.85 9.17
N ASP A 144 -13.41 -12.08 8.66
CA ASP A 144 -13.73 -13.29 9.46
C ASP A 144 -12.49 -14.16 9.77
N GLU A 145 -11.29 -13.66 9.46
CA GLU A 145 -10.05 -14.30 9.85
C GLU A 145 -9.80 -14.18 11.35
N ASN A 146 -8.93 -15.05 11.88
CA ASN A 146 -8.53 -15.01 13.29
C ASN A 146 -7.90 -13.66 13.68
N ALA A 147 -7.05 -13.10 12.81
CA ALA A 147 -6.49 -11.77 12.94
C ALA A 147 -6.57 -11.04 11.59
N LEU A 148 -6.64 -9.71 11.64
CA LEU A 148 -6.77 -8.85 10.47
C LEU A 148 -5.50 -8.03 10.20
N GLY A 149 -4.42 -8.24 10.96
CA GLY A 149 -3.24 -7.38 10.86
C GLY A 149 -3.49 -5.97 11.41
N THR A 150 -3.20 -4.97 10.60
CA THR A 150 -3.38 -3.54 10.89
C THR A 150 -4.42 -2.87 9.98
N PRO A 151 -5.66 -3.32 9.95
CA PRO A 151 -6.61 -3.09 8.86
C PRO A 151 -7.13 -1.65 8.75
N VAL A 152 -6.83 -0.75 9.69
CA VAL A 152 -7.53 0.54 9.82
C VAL A 152 -7.32 1.43 8.59
N GLU A 153 -6.07 1.60 8.20
CA GLU A 153 -5.68 2.47 7.10
C GLU A 153 -6.02 1.83 5.75
N ASP A 154 -5.71 0.55 5.58
CA ASP A 154 -5.97 -0.21 4.36
C ASP A 154 -7.44 -0.22 3.99
N ILE A 155 -8.29 -0.60 4.93
CA ILE A 155 -9.73 -0.67 4.67
C ILE A 155 -10.34 0.71 4.48
N THR A 156 -9.79 1.75 5.12
CA THR A 156 -10.22 3.12 4.90
C THR A 156 -9.90 3.56 3.46
N SER A 157 -8.71 3.22 2.97
CA SER A 157 -8.29 3.48 1.59
C SER A 157 -9.14 2.72 0.58
N ILE A 158 -9.37 1.41 0.79
CA ILE A 158 -10.27 0.61 -0.05
C ILE A 158 -11.67 1.24 -0.10
N ALA A 159 -12.29 1.51 1.05
CA ALA A 159 -13.63 2.05 1.13
C ALA A 159 -13.74 3.46 0.51
N ALA A 160 -12.69 4.27 0.62
CA ALA A 160 -12.65 5.58 0.00
C ALA A 160 -12.61 5.48 -1.53
N VAL A 161 -11.71 4.65 -2.07
CA VAL A 161 -11.46 4.55 -3.51
C VAL A 161 -12.54 3.76 -4.25
N THR A 162 -13.16 2.76 -3.61
CA THR A 162 -14.25 1.96 -4.23
C THR A 162 -15.37 2.83 -4.78
N ALA A 163 -15.76 3.87 -4.08
CA ALA A 163 -16.89 4.72 -4.47
C ALA A 163 -16.51 5.87 -5.41
N LEU A 164 -15.26 5.94 -5.88
CA LEU A 164 -14.81 6.95 -6.84
C LEU A 164 -15.14 6.56 -8.27
N ASP A 165 -15.49 7.55 -9.08
CA ASP A 165 -15.73 7.38 -10.52
C ASP A 165 -14.39 7.46 -11.29
N VAL A 166 -13.62 6.39 -11.21
CA VAL A 166 -12.35 6.23 -11.93
C VAL A 166 -12.41 4.93 -12.70
N PRO A 167 -12.03 4.93 -14.00
CA PRO A 167 -12.17 3.76 -14.87
C PRO A 167 -11.43 2.51 -14.40
N ILE A 168 -10.27 2.68 -13.77
CA ILE A 168 -9.42 1.56 -13.35
C ILE A 168 -9.07 1.74 -11.88
N LYS A 169 -9.45 0.76 -11.05
CA LYS A 169 -9.18 0.72 -9.62
C LYS A 169 -8.59 -0.63 -9.25
N LEU A 170 -7.35 -0.64 -8.83
CA LEU A 170 -6.62 -1.85 -8.47
C LEU A 170 -6.07 -1.76 -7.06
N VAL A 171 -5.88 -2.92 -6.45
CA VAL A 171 -5.05 -3.09 -5.25
C VAL A 171 -3.89 -4.01 -5.61
N THR A 172 -2.70 -3.66 -5.21
CA THR A 172 -1.55 -4.56 -5.27
C THR A 172 -0.84 -4.57 -3.93
N CYS A 173 -0.42 -5.75 -3.49
CA CYS A 173 0.27 -5.91 -2.21
C CYS A 173 1.48 -6.82 -2.39
N LEU A 174 2.47 -6.66 -1.52
CA LEU A 174 3.68 -7.47 -1.50
C LEU A 174 4.14 -7.67 -0.04
N GLY A 175 5.26 -8.34 0.20
CA GLY A 175 5.67 -8.64 1.58
C GLY A 175 4.95 -9.85 2.17
N PHE A 176 4.57 -10.83 1.36
CA PHE A 176 3.86 -12.03 1.81
C PHE A 176 4.50 -12.69 3.04
N GLY A 177 3.70 -12.80 4.10
CA GLY A 177 4.13 -13.39 5.37
C GLY A 177 4.64 -12.37 6.41
N ILE A 178 4.81 -11.09 6.06
CA ILE A 178 5.31 -10.07 6.99
C ILE A 178 4.31 -9.81 8.13
N ASP A 179 3.03 -9.86 7.85
CA ASP A 179 1.94 -9.60 8.80
C ASP A 179 1.70 -10.75 9.77
N ALA A 180 2.45 -11.85 9.65
CA ALA A 180 2.46 -12.92 10.65
C ALA A 180 2.80 -12.39 12.05
N TYR A 181 3.60 -11.33 12.14
CA TYR A 181 3.88 -10.63 13.38
C TYR A 181 2.62 -10.03 14.04
N HIS A 182 1.63 -9.63 13.24
CA HIS A 182 0.32 -9.15 13.68
C HIS A 182 -0.76 -10.24 13.66
N GLY A 183 -0.35 -11.52 13.59
CA GLY A 183 -1.24 -12.67 13.68
C GLY A 183 -1.94 -13.06 12.38
N VAL A 184 -1.61 -12.44 11.25
CA VAL A 184 -2.19 -12.80 9.94
C VAL A 184 -1.70 -14.18 9.52
N ASN A 185 -2.63 -15.06 9.23
CA ASN A 185 -2.32 -16.41 8.80
C ASN A 185 -2.13 -16.47 7.28
N HIS A 186 -0.94 -16.85 6.83
CA HIS A 186 -0.58 -16.91 5.42
C HIS A 186 -1.47 -17.84 4.59
N VAL A 187 -2.04 -18.92 5.18
CA VAL A 187 -2.99 -19.80 4.50
C VAL A 187 -4.30 -19.07 4.24
N GLN A 188 -4.78 -18.25 5.20
CA GLN A 188 -5.99 -17.44 5.01
C GLN A 188 -5.80 -16.35 3.94
N VAL A 189 -4.59 -15.79 3.81
CA VAL A 189 -4.25 -14.91 2.67
C VAL A 189 -4.44 -15.65 1.35
N LEU A 190 -3.90 -16.85 1.22
CA LEU A 190 -4.02 -17.67 0.01
C LEU A 190 -5.47 -18.13 -0.24
N GLU A 191 -6.25 -18.41 0.80
CA GLU A 191 -7.69 -18.70 0.68
C GLU A 191 -8.44 -17.49 0.09
N ASN A 192 -8.10 -16.28 0.53
CA ASN A 192 -8.69 -15.05 0.01
C ASN A 192 -8.29 -14.78 -1.44
N ILE A 193 -7.01 -14.99 -1.81
CA ILE A 193 -6.55 -14.89 -3.20
C ILE A 193 -7.29 -15.90 -4.09
N ALA A 194 -7.40 -17.16 -3.66
CA ALA A 194 -8.12 -18.19 -4.41
C ALA A 194 -9.62 -17.88 -4.56
N ALA A 195 -10.21 -17.22 -3.59
CA ALA A 195 -11.59 -16.78 -3.67
C ALA A 195 -11.75 -15.59 -4.63
N LEU A 196 -10.84 -14.62 -4.58
CA LEU A 196 -10.79 -13.51 -5.54
C LEU A 196 -10.60 -14.00 -6.98
N ASP A 197 -9.79 -15.04 -7.19
CA ASP A 197 -9.61 -15.66 -8.51
C ASP A 197 -10.91 -16.29 -9.04
N ARG A 198 -11.63 -17.03 -8.18
CA ARG A 198 -12.96 -17.58 -8.55
C ARG A 198 -13.97 -16.49 -8.90
N ASP A 199 -13.90 -15.35 -8.19
CA ASP A 199 -14.80 -14.22 -8.40
C ASP A 199 -14.34 -13.33 -9.58
N GLY A 200 -13.23 -13.69 -10.26
CA GLY A 200 -12.67 -12.99 -11.42
C GLY A 200 -11.90 -11.71 -11.09
N GLY A 201 -11.59 -11.47 -9.81
CA GLY A 201 -10.92 -10.26 -9.34
C GLY A 201 -9.40 -10.41 -9.15
N TYR A 202 -8.82 -11.61 -9.28
CA TYR A 202 -7.38 -11.78 -9.15
C TYR A 202 -6.67 -11.57 -10.49
N LEU A 203 -5.79 -10.59 -10.57
CA LEU A 203 -5.02 -10.26 -11.78
C LEU A 203 -3.64 -10.93 -11.82
N GLY A 204 -3.37 -11.85 -10.92
CA GLY A 204 -2.12 -12.60 -10.91
C GLY A 204 -1.03 -11.99 -10.05
N ALA A 205 0.16 -12.59 -10.16
CA ALA A 205 1.34 -12.22 -9.42
C ALA A 205 2.46 -11.73 -10.35
N LEU A 206 3.22 -10.74 -9.88
CA LEU A 206 4.36 -10.18 -10.59
C LEU A 206 5.56 -10.11 -9.66
N SER A 207 6.62 -10.86 -9.96
CA SER A 207 7.86 -10.79 -9.17
C SER A 207 8.70 -9.56 -9.52
N ILE A 208 9.47 -9.07 -8.54
CA ILE A 208 10.50 -8.04 -8.72
C ILE A 208 11.85 -8.75 -8.81
N PRO A 209 12.39 -9.01 -10.01
CA PRO A 209 13.70 -9.66 -10.16
C PRO A 209 14.79 -8.76 -9.58
N GLY A 210 15.64 -9.30 -8.69
CA GLY A 210 16.64 -8.52 -7.97
C GLY A 210 17.67 -7.80 -8.85
N SER A 211 17.83 -8.24 -10.12
CA SER A 211 18.69 -7.60 -11.13
C SER A 211 17.97 -6.56 -11.98
N SER A 212 16.65 -6.36 -11.82
CA SER A 212 15.93 -5.34 -12.56
C SER A 212 16.34 -3.94 -12.12
N ARG A 213 16.20 -2.96 -13.02
CA ARG A 213 16.44 -1.55 -12.71
C ARG A 213 15.59 -1.08 -11.53
N GLU A 214 14.33 -1.48 -11.53
CA GLU A 214 13.34 -1.14 -10.50
C GLU A 214 13.74 -1.70 -9.13
N ALA A 215 14.27 -2.92 -9.10
CA ALA A 215 14.77 -3.56 -7.87
C ALA A 215 15.98 -2.81 -7.29
N VAL A 216 16.93 -2.41 -8.14
CA VAL A 216 18.12 -1.67 -7.72
C VAL A 216 17.72 -0.32 -7.12
N LEU A 217 16.90 0.45 -7.84
CA LEU A 217 16.43 1.76 -7.40
C LEU A 217 15.55 1.69 -6.14
N TYR A 218 14.69 0.67 -6.04
CA TYR A 218 13.86 0.45 -4.85
C TYR A 218 14.72 0.20 -3.60
N ARG A 219 15.72 -0.68 -3.71
CA ARG A 219 16.62 -0.98 -2.59
C ARG A 219 17.42 0.25 -2.17
N GLU A 220 17.84 1.07 -3.13
CA GLU A 220 18.52 2.34 -2.86
C GLU A 220 17.60 3.32 -2.12
N ALA A 221 16.36 3.52 -2.60
CA ALA A 221 15.38 4.37 -1.95
C ALA A 221 15.04 3.93 -0.51
N VAL A 222 14.94 2.61 -0.29
CA VAL A 222 14.71 2.06 1.05
C VAL A 222 15.91 2.29 1.96
N ALA A 223 17.14 2.14 1.46
CA ALA A 223 18.35 2.40 2.25
C ALA A 223 18.46 3.90 2.62
N ASP A 224 18.16 4.80 1.69
CA ASP A 224 18.10 6.25 1.93
C ASP A 224 17.06 6.58 3.00
N ALA A 225 15.86 6.01 2.89
CA ALA A 225 14.79 6.19 3.87
C ALA A 225 15.18 5.70 5.28
N GLN A 226 15.86 4.56 5.37
CA GLN A 226 16.35 4.02 6.64
C GLN A 226 17.43 4.93 7.26
N ALA A 227 18.32 5.48 6.44
CA ALA A 227 19.33 6.44 6.88
C ALA A 227 18.70 7.76 7.36
N ALA A 228 17.64 8.23 6.70
CA ALA A 228 16.91 9.45 7.06
C ALA A 228 16.05 9.29 8.34
N THR A 229 15.62 8.07 8.66
CA THR A 229 14.73 7.78 9.79
C THR A 229 15.26 6.66 10.71
N PRO A 230 16.46 6.81 11.29
CA PRO A 230 17.14 5.74 12.02
C PRO A 230 16.38 5.26 13.27
N GLU A 231 15.58 6.14 13.90
CA GLU A 231 14.79 5.79 15.09
C GLU A 231 13.50 5.04 14.74
N ARG A 232 12.98 5.21 13.50
CA ARG A 232 11.75 4.58 13.00
C ARG A 232 11.89 4.10 11.56
N PRO A 233 12.89 3.26 11.26
CA PRO A 233 13.03 2.72 9.90
C PRO A 233 11.83 1.85 9.55
N SER A 234 11.48 1.81 8.27
CA SER A 234 10.46 0.88 7.78
C SER A 234 10.93 -0.56 7.93
N ILE A 235 10.23 -1.32 8.78
CA ILE A 235 10.47 -2.77 8.93
C ILE A 235 10.00 -3.48 7.65
N VAL A 236 8.81 -3.15 7.19
CA VAL A 236 8.17 -3.75 6.03
C VAL A 236 9.03 -3.59 4.78
N ASN A 237 9.31 -2.35 4.37
CA ASN A 237 10.11 -2.11 3.16
C ASN A 237 11.55 -2.62 3.30
N GLY A 238 12.11 -2.63 4.51
CA GLY A 238 13.41 -3.23 4.77
C GLY A 238 13.43 -4.75 4.52
N GLN A 239 12.39 -5.48 4.93
CA GLN A 239 12.27 -6.92 4.66
C GLN A 239 12.01 -7.20 3.19
N ILE A 240 11.14 -6.44 2.53
CA ILE A 240 10.90 -6.57 1.09
C ILE A 240 12.20 -6.29 0.32
N ALA A 241 12.92 -5.23 0.65
CA ALA A 241 14.21 -4.91 0.02
C ALA A 241 15.25 -6.00 0.24
N ALA A 242 15.28 -6.61 1.43
CA ALA A 242 16.13 -7.77 1.72
C ALA A 242 15.76 -8.98 0.86
N ALA A 243 14.45 -9.29 0.72
CA ALA A 243 13.96 -10.37 -0.15
C ALA A 243 14.31 -10.13 -1.61
N VAL A 244 14.10 -8.90 -2.13
CA VAL A 244 14.51 -8.48 -3.48
C VAL A 244 16.03 -8.61 -3.67
N GLY A 245 16.81 -8.42 -2.60
CA GLY A 245 18.25 -8.65 -2.58
C GLY A 245 18.68 -10.11 -2.47
N GLY A 246 17.73 -11.06 -2.39
CA GLY A 246 18.01 -12.50 -2.27
C GLY A 246 18.23 -12.99 -0.85
N ALA A 247 17.93 -12.20 0.18
CA ALA A 247 18.00 -12.64 1.56
C ALA A 247 16.91 -13.69 1.87
N PHE A 248 17.24 -14.60 2.79
CA PHE A 248 16.32 -15.65 3.22
C PHE A 248 16.52 -15.96 4.71
N GLY A 249 15.44 -16.28 5.40
CA GLY A 249 15.45 -16.64 6.81
C GLY A 249 15.31 -15.43 7.73
N ASP A 250 15.76 -15.54 8.96
CA ASP A 250 15.65 -14.49 9.96
C ASP A 250 16.68 -13.38 9.71
N VAL A 251 16.23 -12.26 9.13
CA VAL A 251 17.07 -11.12 8.75
C VAL A 251 16.78 -9.93 9.66
N GLN A 252 17.78 -9.57 10.47
CA GLN A 252 17.73 -8.46 11.41
C GLN A 252 18.47 -7.25 10.83
N PHE A 253 17.77 -6.16 10.56
CA PHE A 253 18.37 -4.91 10.03
C PHE A 253 18.02 -3.66 10.86
N THR A 254 17.17 -3.80 11.89
CA THR A 254 16.83 -2.70 12.80
C THR A 254 16.93 -3.13 14.26
N ARG A 255 17.22 -2.17 15.16
CA ARG A 255 17.19 -2.42 16.61
C ARG A 255 15.78 -2.73 17.11
N ARG A 256 14.74 -2.21 16.43
CA ARG A 256 13.33 -2.42 16.81
C ARG A 256 12.90 -3.88 16.67
N THR A 257 13.53 -4.62 15.78
CA THR A 257 13.22 -6.03 15.51
C THR A 257 14.19 -6.98 16.18
N SER A 258 15.17 -6.46 16.92
CA SER A 258 16.11 -7.25 17.67
C SER A 258 15.38 -8.17 18.67
N GLY A 259 15.52 -9.47 18.49
CA GLY A 259 14.81 -10.50 19.28
C GLY A 259 13.46 -10.95 18.72
N SER A 260 13.00 -10.37 17.60
CA SER A 260 11.83 -10.87 16.87
C SER A 260 12.26 -11.77 15.72
N THR A 261 11.48 -12.82 15.42
CA THR A 261 11.69 -13.62 14.21
C THR A 261 11.06 -12.90 13.04
N LEU A 262 11.88 -12.47 12.07
CA LEU A 262 11.45 -11.81 10.86
C LEU A 262 11.86 -12.65 9.66
N PHE A 263 11.04 -13.64 9.33
CA PHE A 263 11.38 -14.62 8.29
C PHE A 263 11.20 -14.03 6.89
N VAL A 264 12.30 -13.55 6.31
CA VAL A 264 12.38 -13.10 4.92
C VAL A 264 12.31 -14.28 3.97
N ASN A 265 11.49 -14.18 2.94
CA ASN A 265 11.29 -15.22 1.93
C ASN A 265 11.07 -14.61 0.53
N PRO A 266 11.29 -15.36 -0.55
CA PRO A 266 11.17 -14.85 -1.93
C PRO A 266 9.76 -14.36 -2.30
N LEU A 267 8.70 -14.83 -1.62
CA LEU A 267 7.34 -14.37 -1.91
C LEU A 267 7.10 -12.92 -1.47
N MET A 268 7.95 -12.37 -0.61
CA MET A 268 7.91 -10.95 -0.23
C MET A 268 8.23 -10.02 -1.41
N ALA A 269 8.96 -10.50 -2.41
CA ALA A 269 9.30 -9.75 -3.63
C ALA A 269 8.27 -9.96 -4.76
N ILE A 270 7.05 -10.37 -4.43
CA ILE A 270 5.97 -10.64 -5.39
C ILE A 270 4.81 -9.70 -5.10
N TYR A 271 4.39 -8.95 -6.10
CA TYR A 271 3.12 -8.26 -6.09
C TYR A 271 1.98 -9.24 -6.37
N PHE A 272 0.97 -9.23 -5.51
CA PHE A 272 -0.33 -9.86 -5.76
C PHE A 272 -1.32 -8.77 -6.11
N THR A 273 -1.89 -8.82 -7.30
CA THR A 273 -2.77 -7.76 -7.80
C THR A 273 -4.20 -8.24 -7.89
N VAL A 274 -5.13 -7.41 -7.45
CA VAL A 274 -6.56 -7.67 -7.46
C VAL A 274 -7.34 -6.46 -7.94
N ASP A 275 -8.50 -6.71 -8.52
CA ASP A 275 -9.52 -5.69 -8.78
C ASP A 275 -10.07 -5.16 -7.46
N LEU A 276 -10.09 -3.84 -7.30
CA LEU A 276 -10.47 -3.22 -6.05
C LEU A 276 -11.94 -3.42 -5.71
N ASP A 277 -12.83 -3.35 -6.70
CA ASP A 277 -14.27 -3.49 -6.46
C ASP A 277 -14.62 -4.92 -6.06
N THR A 278 -13.97 -5.93 -6.66
CA THR A 278 -14.13 -7.33 -6.28
C THR A 278 -13.59 -7.59 -4.86
N LEU A 279 -12.44 -6.98 -4.49
CA LEU A 279 -11.92 -7.07 -3.12
C LEU A 279 -12.88 -6.43 -2.12
N ALA A 280 -13.36 -5.23 -2.41
CA ALA A 280 -14.29 -4.48 -1.58
C ALA A 280 -15.60 -5.24 -1.34
N ALA A 281 -16.17 -5.85 -2.38
CA ALA A 281 -17.40 -6.65 -2.30
C ALA A 281 -17.26 -7.88 -1.38
N ARG A 282 -16.06 -8.34 -1.12
CA ARG A 282 -15.78 -9.45 -0.21
C ARG A 282 -15.61 -9.04 1.25
N CYS A 283 -15.32 -7.77 1.51
CA CYS A 283 -15.14 -7.28 2.87
C CYS A 283 -16.46 -7.27 3.64
N LEU A 284 -16.49 -7.94 4.81
CA LEU A 284 -17.71 -8.14 5.59
C LEU A 284 -18.17 -6.93 6.39
N TYR A 285 -17.36 -5.88 6.46
CA TYR A 285 -17.63 -4.72 7.31
C TYR A 285 -17.42 -3.38 6.61
N LEU A 286 -17.18 -3.39 5.31
CA LEU A 286 -16.91 -2.16 4.54
C LEU A 286 -18.04 -1.13 4.67
N ASP A 287 -19.28 -1.57 4.56
CA ASP A 287 -20.47 -0.71 4.62
C ASP A 287 -20.61 0.04 5.95
N ARG A 288 -20.06 -0.53 7.05
CA ARG A 288 -20.07 0.11 8.37
C ARG A 288 -19.18 1.33 8.46
N LEU A 289 -18.22 1.45 7.54
CA LEU A 289 -17.20 2.50 7.54
C LEU A 289 -17.61 3.73 6.72
N GLU A 290 -18.58 3.61 5.84
CA GLU A 290 -18.96 4.57 4.80
C GLU A 290 -19.10 6.03 5.31
N ASN A 291 -19.72 6.21 6.45
CA ASN A 291 -20.02 7.54 7.01
C ASN A 291 -18.98 8.03 8.03
N THR A 292 -17.84 7.34 8.16
CA THR A 292 -16.79 7.76 9.07
C THR A 292 -16.06 9.00 8.55
N ILE A 293 -15.73 9.93 9.47
CA ILE A 293 -15.01 11.18 9.14
C ILE A 293 -13.62 11.24 9.78
N SER A 294 -13.32 10.34 10.70
CA SER A 294 -12.04 10.28 11.40
C SER A 294 -11.55 8.85 11.58
N ARG A 295 -10.24 8.67 11.66
CA ARG A 295 -9.58 7.40 11.97
C ARG A 295 -10.17 6.72 13.23
N ARG A 296 -10.46 7.50 14.27
CA ARG A 296 -11.05 6.98 15.51
C ARG A 296 -12.41 6.31 15.29
N GLN A 297 -13.25 6.88 14.40
CA GLN A 297 -14.54 6.27 14.06
C GLN A 297 -14.34 4.96 13.30
N VAL A 298 -13.37 4.89 12.39
CA VAL A 298 -13.03 3.65 11.68
C VAL A 298 -12.64 2.56 12.68
N ILE A 299 -11.70 2.85 13.59
CA ILE A 299 -11.28 1.91 14.65
C ILE A 299 -12.50 1.38 15.42
N SER A 300 -13.35 2.28 15.91
CA SER A 300 -14.54 1.90 16.68
C SER A 300 -15.52 1.01 15.88
N ARG A 301 -15.67 1.24 14.57
CA ARG A 301 -16.51 0.40 13.72
C ARG A 301 -15.93 -0.99 13.46
N ILE A 302 -14.62 -1.08 13.27
CA ILE A 302 -13.93 -2.37 13.13
C ILE A 302 -14.03 -3.17 14.42
N GLU A 303 -13.79 -2.55 15.57
CA GLU A 303 -13.91 -3.20 16.88
C GLU A 303 -15.33 -3.69 17.14
N ALA A 304 -16.35 -2.88 16.85
CA ALA A 304 -17.75 -3.28 16.98
C ALA A 304 -18.06 -4.50 16.09
N PHE A 305 -17.63 -4.49 14.82
CA PHE A 305 -17.79 -5.63 13.94
C PHE A 305 -17.11 -6.89 14.48
N ARG A 306 -15.88 -6.78 14.96
CA ARG A 306 -15.11 -7.91 15.51
C ARG A 306 -15.76 -8.50 16.76
N ASN A 307 -16.44 -7.69 17.56
CA ASN A 307 -17.18 -8.14 18.75
C ASN A 307 -18.53 -8.82 18.40
N GLU A 308 -19.12 -8.44 17.28
CA GLU A 308 -20.41 -8.99 16.83
C GLU A 308 -20.25 -10.28 16.02
N ILE A 309 -19.10 -10.52 15.39
CA ILE A 309 -18.91 -11.71 14.56
C ILE A 309 -18.90 -12.98 15.41
N ALA A 310 -19.86 -13.87 15.14
CA ALA A 310 -20.09 -15.05 15.97
C ALA A 310 -18.98 -16.11 15.85
N THR A 311 -18.32 -16.17 14.71
CA THR A 311 -17.31 -17.20 14.42
C THR A 311 -16.19 -16.60 13.55
N THR A 312 -14.96 -16.82 13.95
CA THR A 312 -13.79 -16.53 13.11
C THR A 312 -13.29 -17.80 12.47
N ARG A 313 -12.72 -17.68 11.28
CA ARG A 313 -12.06 -18.81 10.60
C ARG A 313 -10.80 -19.22 11.39
N VAL A 314 -10.66 -20.52 11.65
CA VAL A 314 -9.50 -21.06 12.36
C VAL A 314 -8.26 -20.96 11.47
N PRO A 315 -7.13 -20.43 11.99
CA PRO A 315 -5.87 -20.46 11.28
C PRO A 315 -5.46 -21.86 10.85
N ARG A 316 -4.88 -21.99 9.67
CA ARG A 316 -4.42 -23.27 9.14
C ARG A 316 -2.92 -23.22 8.85
N VAL A 317 -2.33 -24.41 8.76
CA VAL A 317 -0.99 -24.63 8.22
C VAL A 317 -1.12 -25.42 6.92
N TYR A 318 -0.12 -25.36 6.06
CA TYR A 318 -0.08 -26.23 4.89
C TYR A 318 -0.13 -27.70 5.33
N PRO A 319 -1.02 -28.50 4.75
CA PRO A 319 -0.99 -29.94 4.93
C PRO A 319 0.27 -30.50 4.25
N HIS A 320 1.00 -31.34 4.96
CA HIS A 320 2.19 -32.04 4.46
C HIS A 320 2.00 -33.52 4.63
#